data_17009c099542d15dd658b2d85f186f25
#
_entry.id   17009c099542d15dd658b2d85f186f25
#
_cell.length_a   1.000
_cell.length_b   1.000
_cell.length_c   1.000
_cell.angle_alpha   90.00
_cell.angle_beta   90.00
_cell.angle_gamma   90.00
#
_symmetry.space_group_name_H-M   'P 1'
#
loop_
_entity.id
_entity.type
_entity.pdbx_description
1 polymer ?
#
loop_
_entity_poly.entity_id
_entity_poly.type
_entity_poly.pdbx_seq_one_letter_code
_entity_poly.pdbx_strand_id
1 'polypeptide(L)'
;MITSDEVKARQLREDCLFFDKSSIYYPAKDFIFYSADVHGNQLAGERLACIYKIIQAQKHISEDSISNGKTDGIQPENKNAAGLTVVTTIDGCADLLVPLEKYKNATISFEKGQILDLEALSKELVQIGYERCAIVDGQGKFAVRGGIIDIFPYTEETPVRIELWDDEVDSIRLFDVESQRSIEKIERFEAFPATECLLSEEEIARGREKLQEELAGQLTAFGNDKKKKTAEDIEKCNRIRRNVADMERTGDYSKALRMFAEELTGFLSYFPKEDTLFVLDEPNRLNERMELILYEYTESMKNRLEGGYILPGQTDMIHGIESIYVGLEKKRTLLLSALDYKPEKFAVAEYVRIDTRSISPYHNSFEYLADDLKKYKRSGYKSILV
;
A
#
# COMPACT_ATOMS: atom_id res chain seq x y z
N MET A 1 4.06 -9.88 -7.83
CA MET A 1 3.39 -11.19 -7.82
C MET A 1 2.04 -11.04 -7.13
N ILE A 2 1.00 -11.64 -7.70
CA ILE A 2 -0.39 -11.53 -7.20
C ILE A 2 -0.93 -12.93 -6.93
N THR A 3 -1.44 -13.18 -5.74
CA THR A 3 -2.02 -14.46 -5.32
C THR A 3 -3.41 -14.28 -4.70
N SER A 4 -4.11 -15.38 -4.42
CA SER A 4 -5.51 -15.36 -3.97
C SER A 4 -5.71 -15.08 -2.49
N ASP A 5 -4.70 -15.36 -1.64
CA ASP A 5 -4.83 -15.25 -0.19
C ASP A 5 -3.55 -14.76 0.50
N GLU A 6 -3.72 -14.21 1.69
CA GLU A 6 -2.64 -13.57 2.44
C GLU A 6 -1.59 -14.58 2.93
N VAL A 7 -2.00 -15.79 3.35
CA VAL A 7 -1.07 -16.81 3.86
C VAL A 7 -0.09 -17.17 2.76
N LYS A 8 -0.61 -17.43 1.56
CA LYS A 8 0.21 -17.73 0.39
C LYS A 8 1.08 -16.55 -0.03
N ALA A 9 0.55 -15.32 0.04
CA ALA A 9 1.33 -14.12 -0.28
C ALA A 9 2.52 -13.95 0.65
N ARG A 10 2.33 -14.13 1.96
CA ARG A 10 3.42 -14.06 2.95
C ARG A 10 4.46 -15.18 2.73
N GLN A 11 4.00 -16.40 2.44
CA GLN A 11 4.91 -17.51 2.10
C GLN A 11 5.72 -17.22 0.83
N LEU A 12 5.07 -16.77 -0.24
CA LEU A 12 5.76 -16.40 -1.48
C LEU A 12 6.78 -15.28 -1.25
N ARG A 13 6.47 -14.30 -0.40
CA ARG A 13 7.42 -13.25 -0.03
C ARG A 13 8.63 -13.83 0.70
N GLU A 14 8.45 -14.76 1.64
CA GLU A 14 9.56 -15.44 2.33
C GLU A 14 10.40 -16.26 1.35
N ASP A 15 9.77 -16.98 0.42
CA ASP A 15 10.48 -17.73 -0.62
C ASP A 15 11.28 -16.80 -1.54
N CYS A 16 10.70 -15.65 -1.91
CA CYS A 16 11.39 -14.63 -2.71
C CYS A 16 12.59 -14.02 -1.97
N LEU A 17 12.51 -13.82 -0.65
CA LEU A 17 13.62 -13.26 0.15
C LEU A 17 14.90 -14.11 0.09
N PHE A 18 14.78 -15.40 -0.20
CA PHE A 18 15.94 -16.26 -0.39
C PHE A 18 16.75 -15.84 -1.63
N PHE A 19 16.07 -15.35 -2.68
CA PHE A 19 16.69 -14.94 -3.93
C PHE A 19 16.90 -13.43 -4.02
N ASP A 20 15.97 -12.66 -3.48
CA ASP A 20 15.93 -11.20 -3.54
C ASP A 20 15.56 -10.62 -2.17
N LYS A 21 16.57 -10.09 -1.46
CA LYS A 21 16.41 -9.48 -0.14
C LYS A 21 15.54 -8.23 -0.14
N SER A 22 15.25 -7.64 -1.29
CA SER A 22 14.37 -6.49 -1.45
C SER A 22 12.89 -6.87 -1.56
N SER A 23 12.55 -8.17 -1.44
CA SER A 23 11.18 -8.65 -1.53
C SER A 23 10.29 -8.10 -0.41
N ILE A 24 9.16 -7.50 -0.77
CA ILE A 24 8.21 -6.90 0.16
C ILE A 24 6.80 -7.44 -0.06
N TYR A 25 5.97 -7.35 0.99
CA TYR A 25 4.56 -7.67 0.93
C TYR A 25 3.72 -6.39 1.03
N TYR A 26 2.77 -6.22 0.09
CA TYR A 26 1.78 -5.15 0.12
C TYR A 26 0.46 -5.71 0.62
N PRO A 27 0.02 -5.40 1.85
CA PRO A 27 -1.19 -5.96 2.44
C PRO A 27 -2.46 -5.32 1.89
N ALA A 28 -3.53 -6.12 1.76
CA ALA A 28 -4.86 -5.63 1.43
C ALA A 28 -5.50 -4.92 2.62
N LYS A 29 -6.39 -3.96 2.33
CA LYS A 29 -7.31 -3.41 3.34
C LYS A 29 -8.47 -4.37 3.58
N ASP A 30 -9.03 -4.33 4.78
CA ASP A 30 -10.29 -4.96 5.05
C ASP A 30 -11.44 -4.02 4.63
N PHE A 31 -12.06 -4.33 3.49
CA PHE A 31 -13.16 -3.54 2.95
C PHE A 31 -14.51 -3.83 3.63
N ILE A 32 -14.62 -4.96 4.32
CA ILE A 32 -15.90 -5.45 4.84
C ILE A 32 -16.10 -5.02 6.29
N PHE A 33 -15.03 -5.05 7.06
CA PHE A 33 -15.05 -4.70 8.48
C PHE A 33 -14.61 -3.25 8.72
N TYR A 34 -15.55 -2.34 8.62
CA TYR A 34 -15.38 -0.94 9.05
C TYR A 34 -15.36 -0.77 10.59
N SER A 35 -15.13 -1.84 11.34
CA SER A 35 -15.12 -1.79 12.80
C SER A 35 -13.77 -1.32 13.32
N ALA A 36 -13.85 -0.44 14.31
CA ALA A 36 -12.81 0.17 15.14
C ALA A 36 -11.37 -0.33 14.89
N ASP A 37 -10.58 0.54 14.32
CA ASP A 37 -9.16 0.41 13.97
C ASP A 37 -8.26 0.15 15.20
N VAL A 38 -8.21 -1.06 15.69
CA VAL A 38 -7.12 -1.44 16.61
C VAL A 38 -5.82 -1.71 15.85
N HIS A 39 -5.91 -2.05 14.56
CA HIS A 39 -4.75 -2.33 13.69
C HIS A 39 -4.58 -1.33 12.53
N GLY A 40 -5.42 -0.31 12.43
CA GLY A 40 -5.45 0.60 11.27
C GLY A 40 -4.12 1.31 11.00
N ASN A 41 -3.47 1.81 12.04
CA ASN A 41 -2.22 2.55 11.90
C ASN A 41 -1.05 1.65 11.47
N GLN A 42 -0.97 0.41 11.97
CA GLN A 42 0.08 -0.54 11.59
C GLN A 42 -0.07 -0.95 10.12
N LEU A 43 -1.28 -1.33 9.70
CA LEU A 43 -1.56 -1.72 8.33
C LEU A 43 -1.28 -0.58 7.35
N ALA A 44 -1.74 0.64 7.66
CA ALA A 44 -1.47 1.82 6.86
C ALA A 44 0.05 2.08 6.77
N GLY A 45 0.78 1.92 7.87
CA GLY A 45 2.23 2.05 7.91
C GLY A 45 2.95 1.04 7.01
N GLU A 46 2.58 -0.25 7.07
CA GLU A 46 3.14 -1.30 6.21
C GLU A 46 2.90 -0.99 4.71
N ARG A 47 1.71 -0.50 4.37
CA ARG A 47 1.36 -0.11 3.00
C ARG A 47 2.16 1.11 2.52
N LEU A 48 2.26 2.16 3.35
CA LEU A 48 3.05 3.36 3.06
C LEU A 48 4.53 3.06 2.89
N ALA A 49 5.10 2.21 3.75
CA ALA A 49 6.48 1.74 3.62
C ALA A 49 6.70 0.97 2.31
N CYS A 50 5.72 0.18 1.87
CA CYS A 50 5.76 -0.50 0.58
C CYS A 50 5.72 0.49 -0.60
N ILE A 51 4.80 1.48 -0.56
CA ILE A 51 4.70 2.54 -1.59
C ILE A 51 6.01 3.33 -1.69
N TYR A 52 6.61 3.69 -0.55
CA TYR A 52 7.90 4.35 -0.52
C TYR A 52 9.00 3.54 -1.23
N LYS A 53 9.10 2.24 -0.94
CA LYS A 53 10.07 1.35 -1.59
C LYS A 53 9.85 1.24 -3.10
N ILE A 54 8.60 1.24 -3.57
CA ILE A 54 8.27 1.28 -5.00
C ILE A 54 8.79 2.58 -5.64
N ILE A 55 8.60 3.72 -4.98
CA ILE A 55 9.11 5.02 -5.47
C ILE A 55 10.64 5.02 -5.53
N GLN A 56 11.32 4.52 -4.49
CA GLN A 56 12.78 4.46 -4.47
C GLN A 56 13.33 3.56 -5.58
N ALA A 57 12.71 2.38 -5.81
CA ALA A 57 13.10 1.50 -6.91
C ALA A 57 12.97 2.17 -8.29
N GLN A 58 11.91 2.98 -8.51
CA GLN A 58 11.75 3.74 -9.74
C GLN A 58 12.82 4.84 -9.92
N LYS A 59 13.21 5.54 -8.85
CA LYS A 59 14.29 6.55 -8.89
C LYS A 59 15.61 5.90 -9.35
N HIS A 60 15.99 4.76 -8.79
CA HIS A 60 17.22 4.04 -9.16
C HIS A 60 17.23 3.59 -10.62
N ILE A 61 16.11 3.04 -11.13
CA ILE A 61 16.00 2.64 -12.55
C ILE A 61 16.21 3.85 -13.49
N SER A 62 15.65 5.00 -13.13
CA SER A 62 15.77 6.23 -13.93
C SER A 62 17.20 6.77 -13.94
N GLU A 63 17.92 6.77 -12.82
CA GLU A 63 19.30 7.21 -12.68
C GLU A 63 20.27 6.31 -13.47
N ASP A 64 20.09 4.99 -13.39
CA ASP A 64 20.89 4.03 -14.14
C ASP A 64 20.69 4.16 -15.66
N SER A 65 19.50 4.51 -16.10
CA SER A 65 19.20 4.74 -17.51
C SER A 65 19.90 6.00 -18.07
N ILE A 66 20.04 7.04 -17.24
CA ILE A 66 20.71 8.29 -17.61
C ILE A 66 22.24 8.11 -17.64
N SER A 67 22.81 7.34 -16.72
CA SER A 67 24.25 7.09 -16.61
C SER A 67 24.78 6.21 -17.75
N ASN A 68 23.97 5.29 -18.28
CA ASN A 68 24.35 4.38 -19.38
C ASN A 68 24.31 5.01 -20.77
N GLY A 69 23.75 6.21 -20.95
CA GLY A 69 23.73 6.94 -22.23
C GLY A 69 25.06 7.61 -22.63
N LYS A 70 26.13 7.53 -21.84
CA LYS A 70 27.38 8.29 -22.04
C LYS A 70 28.69 7.50 -22.05
N THR A 71 28.69 6.16 -22.07
CA THR A 71 29.97 5.42 -22.15
C THR A 71 29.91 4.30 -23.18
N ASP A 72 30.60 4.53 -24.31
CA ASP A 72 31.08 3.48 -25.21
C ASP A 72 32.06 2.57 -24.45
N GLY A 73 31.69 1.28 -24.36
CA GLY A 73 32.61 0.18 -24.22
C GLY A 73 33.34 0.03 -22.89
N ILE A 74 32.67 -0.49 -21.87
CA ILE A 74 33.15 -1.49 -20.90
C ILE A 74 31.91 -1.83 -20.06
N GLN A 75 31.38 -3.06 -20.22
CA GLN A 75 30.33 -3.53 -19.33
C GLN A 75 30.94 -3.83 -17.96
N PRO A 76 30.53 -3.17 -16.87
CA PRO A 76 30.90 -3.64 -15.54
C PRO A 76 30.09 -4.92 -15.24
N GLU A 77 30.80 -6.01 -14.97
CA GLU A 77 30.27 -7.35 -14.65
C GLU A 77 29.53 -7.43 -13.27
N ASN A 78 29.12 -6.31 -12.70
CA ASN A 78 28.40 -6.30 -11.42
C ASN A 78 27.26 -5.27 -11.45
N LYS A 79 26.24 -5.53 -12.29
CA LYS A 79 24.93 -4.88 -12.13
C LYS A 79 24.05 -5.74 -11.24
N ASN A 80 24.22 -5.62 -9.93
CA ASN A 80 23.12 -5.80 -9.01
C ASN A 80 22.20 -4.57 -9.16
N ALA A 81 21.53 -4.43 -10.32
CA ALA A 81 20.29 -3.70 -10.37
C ALA A 81 19.32 -4.52 -9.50
N ALA A 82 19.30 -4.21 -8.20
CA ALA A 82 18.42 -4.86 -7.25
C ALA A 82 16.99 -4.51 -7.67
N GLY A 83 16.36 -5.40 -8.44
CA GLY A 83 14.94 -5.32 -8.74
C GLY A 83 14.17 -5.35 -7.42
N LEU A 84 13.02 -4.71 -7.38
CA LEU A 84 12.10 -4.81 -6.25
C LEU A 84 11.05 -5.88 -6.56
N THR A 85 10.96 -6.92 -5.74
CA THR A 85 9.87 -7.90 -5.81
C THR A 85 8.76 -7.50 -4.83
N VAL A 86 7.58 -7.19 -5.38
CA VAL A 86 6.38 -6.90 -4.58
C VAL A 86 5.41 -8.08 -4.67
N VAL A 87 5.03 -8.64 -3.53
CA VAL A 87 4.02 -9.68 -3.42
C VAL A 87 2.76 -9.08 -2.81
N THR A 88 1.60 -9.37 -3.38
CA THR A 88 0.31 -8.90 -2.88
C THR A 88 -0.78 -9.93 -3.18
N THR A 89 -1.96 -9.73 -2.60
CA THR A 89 -3.15 -10.48 -2.95
C THR A 89 -3.97 -9.75 -4.00
N ILE A 90 -4.92 -10.46 -4.64
CA ILE A 90 -5.88 -9.84 -5.54
C ILE A 90 -6.74 -8.78 -4.82
N ASP A 91 -7.02 -8.99 -3.53
CA ASP A 91 -7.68 -8.04 -2.63
C ASP A 91 -6.89 -6.72 -2.56
N GLY A 92 -5.55 -6.81 -2.42
CA GLY A 92 -4.67 -5.63 -2.39
C GLY A 92 -4.62 -4.86 -3.71
N CYS A 93 -4.96 -5.53 -4.84
CA CYS A 93 -5.09 -4.88 -6.13
C CYS A 93 -6.45 -4.19 -6.34
N ALA A 94 -7.44 -4.49 -5.50
CA ALA A 94 -8.79 -3.95 -5.62
C ALA A 94 -8.91 -2.51 -5.10
N ASP A 95 -7.96 -2.04 -4.31
CA ASP A 95 -7.96 -0.70 -3.70
C ASP A 95 -8.00 0.43 -4.72
N LEU A 96 -8.81 1.44 -4.44
CA LEU A 96 -8.69 2.77 -5.03
C LEU A 96 -7.64 3.59 -4.27
N LEU A 97 -6.64 4.06 -4.98
CA LEU A 97 -5.48 4.75 -4.43
C LEU A 97 -5.29 6.12 -5.10
N VAL A 98 -4.68 7.06 -4.41
CA VAL A 98 -4.21 8.30 -5.04
C VAL A 98 -3.03 8.00 -5.98
N PRO A 99 -2.81 8.79 -7.05
CA PRO A 99 -1.66 8.62 -7.94
C PRO A 99 -0.33 8.67 -7.19
N LEU A 100 0.65 7.88 -7.64
CA LEU A 100 1.98 7.79 -7.02
C LEU A 100 2.70 9.15 -6.94
N GLU A 101 2.44 10.02 -7.91
CA GLU A 101 3.01 11.38 -7.95
C GLU A 101 2.56 12.25 -6.76
N LYS A 102 1.36 12.03 -6.20
CA LYS A 102 0.93 12.75 -4.99
C LYS A 102 1.85 12.46 -3.81
N TYR A 103 2.29 11.21 -3.65
CA TYR A 103 3.25 10.84 -2.60
C TYR A 103 4.62 11.47 -2.83
N LYS A 104 5.11 11.46 -4.07
CA LYS A 104 6.40 12.08 -4.43
C LYS A 104 6.39 13.58 -4.14
N ASN A 105 5.31 14.26 -4.53
CA ASN A 105 5.18 15.71 -4.36
C ASN A 105 4.93 16.12 -2.90
N ALA A 106 4.33 15.26 -2.09
CA ALA A 106 4.05 15.49 -0.68
C ALA A 106 5.20 15.07 0.25
N THR A 107 6.28 14.51 -0.28
CA THR A 107 7.47 14.15 0.52
C THR A 107 8.27 15.38 0.85
N ILE A 108 8.51 15.64 2.15
CA ILE A 108 9.27 16.79 2.64
C ILE A 108 10.73 16.37 2.83
N SER A 109 11.64 17.10 2.19
CA SER A 109 13.09 16.86 2.32
C SER A 109 13.73 17.84 3.28
N PHE A 110 14.66 17.34 4.09
CA PHE A 110 15.44 18.11 5.05
C PHE A 110 16.93 17.90 4.79
N GLU A 111 17.68 19.02 4.73
CA GLU A 111 19.12 19.04 4.57
C GLU A 111 19.74 20.06 5.53
N LYS A 112 20.99 19.81 5.95
CA LYS A 112 21.72 20.75 6.77
C LYS A 112 21.90 22.09 6.05
N GLY A 113 21.69 23.22 6.77
CA GLY A 113 21.76 24.56 6.23
C GLY A 113 20.47 25.06 5.58
N GLN A 114 19.40 24.23 5.52
CA GLN A 114 18.08 24.62 5.03
C GLN A 114 17.39 25.56 6.01
N ILE A 115 16.74 26.61 5.51
CA ILE A 115 15.91 27.52 6.31
C ILE A 115 14.48 26.97 6.38
N LEU A 116 13.91 26.86 7.57
CA LEU A 116 12.59 26.28 7.82
C LEU A 116 11.69 27.25 8.58
N ASP A 117 10.47 27.43 8.10
CA ASP A 117 9.37 28.02 8.87
C ASP A 117 8.64 26.94 9.66
N LEU A 118 8.80 26.93 10.98
CA LEU A 118 8.24 25.91 11.88
C LEU A 118 6.70 25.86 11.88
N GLU A 119 6.03 27.01 11.68
CA GLU A 119 4.56 27.05 11.63
C GLU A 119 4.04 26.45 10.32
N ALA A 120 4.65 26.85 9.21
CA ALA A 120 4.34 26.29 7.89
C ALA A 120 4.61 24.80 7.85
N LEU A 121 5.80 24.37 8.29
CA LEU A 121 6.18 22.96 8.36
C LEU A 121 5.24 22.13 9.24
N SER A 122 4.82 22.65 10.40
CA SER A 122 3.90 21.94 11.28
C SER A 122 2.53 21.70 10.60
N LYS A 123 2.05 22.66 9.81
CA LYS A 123 0.81 22.53 9.04
C LYS A 123 0.99 21.49 7.92
N GLU A 124 2.10 21.57 7.21
CA GLU A 124 2.43 20.63 6.13
C GLU A 124 2.55 19.19 6.65
N LEU A 125 3.23 18.95 7.77
CA LEU A 125 3.30 17.63 8.40
C LEU A 125 1.91 17.09 8.77
N VAL A 126 1.02 17.92 9.31
CA VAL A 126 -0.37 17.52 9.59
C VAL A 126 -1.13 17.20 8.28
N GLN A 127 -0.95 17.98 7.22
CA GLN A 127 -1.60 17.74 5.93
C GLN A 127 -1.18 16.42 5.30
N ILE A 128 0.08 16.02 5.47
CA ILE A 128 0.58 14.72 4.98
C ILE A 128 0.37 13.56 5.97
N GLY A 129 -0.43 13.79 7.02
CA GLY A 129 -0.96 12.75 7.90
C GLY A 129 -0.22 12.49 9.20
N TYR A 130 0.81 13.29 9.56
CA TYR A 130 1.46 13.13 10.86
C TYR A 130 0.61 13.69 11.99
N GLU A 131 0.55 12.94 13.09
CA GLU A 131 -0.08 13.38 14.33
C GLU A 131 0.89 14.23 15.16
N ARG A 132 0.46 15.44 15.53
CA ARG A 132 1.24 16.29 16.42
C ARG A 132 1.11 15.82 17.86
N CYS A 133 2.23 15.57 18.54
CA CYS A 133 2.29 15.14 19.93
C CYS A 133 3.29 15.97 20.75
N ALA A 134 3.31 15.76 22.07
CA ALA A 134 4.28 16.42 22.95
C ALA A 134 5.66 15.75 22.88
N ILE A 135 5.70 14.43 22.75
CA ILE A 135 6.90 13.59 22.63
C ILE A 135 6.60 12.50 21.62
N VAL A 136 7.50 12.26 20.68
CA VAL A 136 7.37 11.20 19.70
C VAL A 136 7.64 9.85 20.37
N ASP A 137 6.61 9.00 20.39
CA ASP A 137 6.60 7.66 21.00
C ASP A 137 6.26 6.54 20.02
N GLY A 138 6.01 6.88 18.75
CA GLY A 138 5.66 5.92 17.70
C GLY A 138 5.66 6.52 16.31
N GLN A 139 5.58 5.65 15.30
CA GLN A 139 5.53 6.04 13.90
C GLN A 139 4.26 6.85 13.56
N GLY A 140 4.35 7.69 12.51
CA GLY A 140 3.28 8.58 12.08
C GLY A 140 3.11 9.82 12.96
N LYS A 141 4.04 10.10 13.89
CA LYS A 141 3.97 11.22 14.83
C LYS A 141 5.10 12.20 14.66
N PHE A 142 4.84 13.46 15.03
CA PHE A 142 5.87 14.48 15.13
C PHE A 142 5.69 15.39 16.35
N ALA A 143 6.78 15.99 16.82
CA ALA A 143 6.78 16.96 17.93
C ALA A 143 7.65 18.15 17.57
N VAL A 144 7.23 19.36 18.00
CA VAL A 144 8.01 20.60 17.86
C VAL A 144 8.17 21.20 19.24
N ARG A 145 9.44 21.40 19.65
CA ARG A 145 9.80 21.93 20.98
C ARG A 145 10.94 22.95 20.83
N GLY A 146 10.59 24.24 20.84
CA GLY A 146 11.57 25.29 20.53
C GLY A 146 12.13 25.10 19.12
N GLY A 147 13.45 25.06 18.99
CA GLY A 147 14.15 24.81 17.72
C GLY A 147 14.39 23.32 17.42
N ILE A 148 13.62 22.40 18.00
CA ILE A 148 13.78 20.95 17.78
C ILE A 148 12.49 20.41 17.17
N ILE A 149 12.65 19.64 16.08
CA ILE A 149 11.58 18.91 15.39
C ILE A 149 11.92 17.43 15.46
N ASP A 150 11.08 16.64 16.07
CA ASP A 150 11.16 15.18 16.08
C ASP A 150 10.09 14.61 15.15
N ILE A 151 10.46 13.69 14.23
CA ILE A 151 9.56 13.07 13.26
C ILE A 151 9.81 11.58 13.22
N PHE A 152 8.76 10.76 13.27
CA PHE A 152 8.89 9.31 13.12
C PHE A 152 8.02 8.79 11.96
N PRO A 153 8.57 8.71 10.73
CA PRO A 153 7.83 8.19 9.58
C PRO A 153 7.65 6.67 9.63
N TYR A 154 6.67 6.16 8.90
CA TYR A 154 6.47 4.72 8.74
C TYR A 154 7.53 4.03 7.88
N THR A 155 8.35 4.80 7.19
CA THR A 155 9.44 4.32 6.32
C THR A 155 10.73 4.01 7.07
N GLU A 156 10.84 4.45 8.32
CA GLU A 156 12.05 4.34 9.14
C GLU A 156 11.80 3.51 10.39
N GLU A 157 12.84 2.82 10.85
CA GLU A 157 12.81 2.06 12.12
C GLU A 157 13.11 2.93 13.33
N THR A 158 13.73 4.07 13.12
CA THR A 158 14.12 5.03 14.17
C THR A 158 13.64 6.43 13.81
N PRO A 159 13.19 7.21 14.81
CA PRO A 159 12.79 8.60 14.57
C PRO A 159 13.99 9.50 14.30
N VAL A 160 13.69 10.63 13.66
CA VAL A 160 14.66 11.64 13.26
C VAL A 160 14.42 12.91 14.07
N ARG A 161 15.49 13.49 14.60
CA ARG A 161 15.53 14.79 15.27
C ARG A 161 16.25 15.80 14.39
N ILE A 162 15.61 16.92 14.11
CA ILE A 162 16.13 18.06 13.38
C ILE A 162 16.32 19.18 14.39
N GLU A 163 17.54 19.67 14.55
CA GLU A 163 17.88 20.76 15.45
C GLU A 163 18.12 22.02 14.63
N LEU A 164 17.47 23.12 14.99
CA LEU A 164 17.61 24.41 14.32
C LEU A 164 18.48 25.37 15.15
N TRP A 165 19.27 26.15 14.44
CA TRP A 165 19.88 27.36 14.98
C TRP A 165 19.10 28.54 14.38
N ASP A 166 18.28 29.21 15.22
CA ASP A 166 17.26 30.15 14.80
C ASP A 166 16.24 29.50 13.86
N ASP A 167 16.32 29.71 12.56
CA ASP A 167 15.48 29.10 11.52
C ASP A 167 16.26 28.16 10.57
N GLU A 168 17.60 28.00 10.75
CA GLU A 168 18.46 27.18 9.91
C GLU A 168 18.68 25.79 10.53
N VAL A 169 18.62 24.73 9.72
CA VAL A 169 18.92 23.34 10.13
C VAL A 169 20.41 23.22 10.46
N ASP A 170 20.75 23.11 11.74
CA ASP A 170 22.14 22.88 12.22
C ASP A 170 22.53 21.41 12.17
N SER A 171 21.63 20.52 12.60
CA SER A 171 21.91 19.09 12.59
C SER A 171 20.66 18.23 12.41
N ILE A 172 20.84 17.05 11.78
CA ILE A 172 19.83 16.01 11.63
C ILE A 172 20.40 14.73 12.27
N ARG A 173 19.62 14.06 13.13
CA ARG A 173 20.07 12.90 13.90
C ARG A 173 19.00 11.85 14.03
N LEU A 174 19.39 10.59 14.00
CA LEU A 174 18.56 9.49 14.50
C LEU A 174 18.58 9.51 16.03
N PHE A 175 17.46 9.17 16.67
CA PHE A 175 17.40 9.06 18.12
C PHE A 175 16.57 7.85 18.58
N ASP A 176 16.83 7.40 19.78
CA ASP A 176 16.12 6.27 20.39
C ASP A 176 14.84 6.74 21.09
N VAL A 177 13.71 6.08 20.79
CA VAL A 177 12.36 6.46 21.28
C VAL A 177 12.28 6.41 22.81
N GLU A 178 12.85 5.38 23.44
CA GLU A 178 12.72 5.15 24.88
C GLU A 178 13.60 6.10 25.68
N SER A 179 14.89 6.19 25.32
CA SER A 179 15.86 7.03 26.04
C SER A 179 15.89 8.48 25.57
N GLN A 180 15.29 8.81 24.42
CA GLN A 180 15.32 10.12 23.77
C GLN A 180 16.74 10.61 23.44
N ARG A 181 17.72 9.71 23.39
CA ARG A 181 19.13 10.03 23.10
C ARG A 181 19.45 9.88 21.63
N SER A 182 20.27 10.79 21.11
CA SER A 182 20.78 10.70 19.74
C SER A 182 21.65 9.46 19.55
N ILE A 183 21.47 8.78 18.41
CA ILE A 183 22.21 7.57 17.99
C ILE A 183 23.29 7.96 17.00
N GLU A 184 22.89 8.61 15.87
CA GLU A 184 23.76 8.88 14.74
C GLU A 184 23.38 10.20 14.07
N LYS A 185 24.37 10.89 13.46
CA LYS A 185 24.13 12.06 12.59
C LYS A 185 23.94 11.60 11.15
N ILE A 186 22.97 12.23 10.48
CA ILE A 186 22.72 12.04 9.06
C ILE A 186 22.73 13.40 8.34
N GLU A 187 23.07 13.40 7.05
CA GLU A 187 23.17 14.64 6.26
C GLU A 187 21.83 15.11 5.67
N ARG A 188 20.94 14.16 5.39
CA ARG A 188 19.63 14.43 4.80
C ARG A 188 18.59 13.45 5.31
N PHE A 189 17.33 13.86 5.25
CA PHE A 189 16.19 13.09 5.65
C PHE A 189 14.98 13.42 4.78
N GLU A 190 14.15 12.43 4.47
CA GLU A 190 12.86 12.60 3.76
C GLU A 190 11.72 12.16 4.69
N ALA A 191 10.81 13.09 5.03
CA ALA A 191 9.55 12.75 5.69
C ALA A 191 8.53 12.34 4.62
N PHE A 192 8.35 11.04 4.43
CA PHE A 192 7.34 10.48 3.55
C PHE A 192 5.95 10.61 4.19
N PRO A 193 4.87 10.83 3.42
CA PRO A 193 3.52 10.92 3.97
C PRO A 193 3.15 9.81 4.93
N ALA A 194 2.45 10.16 6.00
CA ALA A 194 1.94 9.24 7.02
C ALA A 194 0.45 8.88 6.79
N THR A 195 -0.10 9.21 5.63
CA THR A 195 -1.48 8.88 5.23
C THR A 195 -1.55 8.41 3.78
N GLU A 196 -2.48 7.51 3.49
CA GLU A 196 -2.81 7.13 2.11
C GLU A 196 -3.83 8.11 1.48
N CYS A 197 -4.47 8.97 2.28
CA CYS A 197 -5.49 9.91 1.87
C CYS A 197 -4.86 11.29 1.65
N LEU A 198 -4.08 11.45 0.58
CA LEU A 198 -3.45 12.71 0.22
C LEU A 198 -4.40 13.56 -0.64
N LEU A 199 -5.00 14.56 -0.02
CA LEU A 199 -5.96 15.47 -0.63
C LEU A 199 -5.47 16.91 -0.56
N SER A 200 -5.63 17.67 -1.63
CA SER A 200 -5.40 19.12 -1.62
C SER A 200 -6.51 19.86 -0.88
N GLU A 201 -6.27 21.10 -0.52
CA GLU A 201 -7.30 21.97 0.11
C GLU A 201 -8.53 22.15 -0.79
N GLU A 202 -8.33 22.24 -2.11
CA GLU A 202 -9.40 22.34 -3.09
C GLU A 202 -10.20 21.03 -3.20
N GLU A 203 -9.52 19.88 -3.16
CA GLU A 203 -10.17 18.57 -3.13
C GLU A 203 -11.01 18.41 -1.86
N ILE A 204 -10.47 18.81 -0.71
CA ILE A 204 -11.19 18.79 0.58
C ILE A 204 -12.42 19.70 0.53
N ALA A 205 -12.29 20.92 0.03
CA ALA A 205 -13.40 21.87 -0.06
C ALA A 205 -14.54 21.31 -0.94
N ARG A 206 -14.22 20.86 -2.15
CA ARG A 206 -15.19 20.24 -3.08
C ARG A 206 -15.81 18.96 -2.51
N GLY A 207 -15.00 18.13 -1.84
CA GLY A 207 -15.46 16.89 -1.25
C GLY A 207 -16.44 17.13 -0.10
N ARG A 208 -16.22 18.16 0.72
CA ARG A 208 -17.12 18.58 1.79
C ARG A 208 -18.47 19.05 1.24
N GLU A 209 -18.48 19.81 0.15
CA GLU A 209 -19.74 20.22 -0.51
C GLU A 209 -20.55 18.99 -0.94
N LYS A 210 -19.94 18.05 -1.66
CA LYS A 210 -20.59 16.79 -2.06
C LYS A 210 -21.07 15.97 -0.86
N LEU A 211 -20.27 15.90 0.20
CA LEU A 211 -20.61 15.18 1.42
C LEU A 211 -21.87 15.75 2.08
N GLN A 212 -21.99 17.09 2.15
CA GLN A 212 -23.14 17.77 2.70
C GLN A 212 -24.38 17.66 1.80
N GLU A 213 -24.22 17.71 0.48
CA GLU A 213 -25.31 17.50 -0.49
C GLU A 213 -25.88 16.06 -0.36
N GLU A 214 -25.02 15.05 -0.32
CA GLU A 214 -25.48 13.66 -0.14
C GLU A 214 -26.12 13.44 1.23
N LEU A 215 -25.57 14.03 2.29
CA LEU A 215 -26.16 13.99 3.61
C LEU A 215 -27.57 14.56 3.60
N ALA A 216 -27.76 15.74 3.01
CA ALA A 216 -29.09 16.36 2.90
C ALA A 216 -30.07 15.48 2.10
N GLY A 217 -29.60 14.87 1.01
CA GLY A 217 -30.36 13.94 0.20
C GLY A 217 -30.81 12.69 0.99
N GLN A 218 -29.88 12.07 1.74
CA GLN A 218 -30.19 10.88 2.56
C GLN A 218 -31.13 11.20 3.73
N LEU A 219 -30.94 12.34 4.38
CA LEU A 219 -31.84 12.78 5.45
C LEU A 219 -33.27 13.04 4.93
N THR A 220 -33.40 13.51 3.69
CA THR A 220 -34.68 13.69 3.01
C THR A 220 -35.29 12.33 2.65
N ALA A 221 -34.49 11.41 2.13
CA ALA A 221 -34.96 10.05 1.78
C ALA A 221 -35.49 9.30 3.01
N PHE A 222 -34.77 9.28 4.12
CA PHE A 222 -35.21 8.69 5.39
C PHE A 222 -36.38 9.44 6.05
N GLY A 223 -36.59 10.72 5.69
CA GLY A 223 -37.64 11.58 6.26
C GLY A 223 -38.91 11.71 5.44
N ASN A 224 -38.92 11.29 4.18
CA ASN A 224 -40.00 11.56 3.20
C ASN A 224 -41.09 10.49 3.12
N ASP A 225 -40.99 9.39 3.88
CA ASP A 225 -42.10 8.48 3.93
C ASP A 225 -43.30 9.20 4.58
N LYS A 226 -44.39 9.38 3.81
CA LYS A 226 -45.62 10.09 4.22
C LYS A 226 -46.32 9.49 5.44
N LYS A 227 -45.81 8.40 5.96
CA LYS A 227 -46.15 7.77 7.23
C LYS A 227 -45.28 8.38 8.34
N LYS A 228 -45.81 8.52 9.56
CA LYS A 228 -45.08 8.99 10.75
C LYS A 228 -43.69 8.38 10.79
N LYS A 229 -42.65 9.23 10.90
CA LYS A 229 -41.26 8.81 11.12
C LYS A 229 -41.20 7.73 12.21
N THR A 230 -40.61 6.61 11.89
CA THR A 230 -40.40 5.56 12.89
C THR A 230 -39.22 5.93 13.80
N ALA A 231 -39.12 5.30 14.96
CA ALA A 231 -37.94 5.47 15.81
C ALA A 231 -36.65 5.03 15.09
N GLU A 232 -36.77 4.04 14.20
CA GLU A 232 -35.67 3.55 13.37
C GLU A 232 -35.20 4.59 12.35
N ASP A 233 -36.10 5.30 11.68
CA ASP A 233 -35.75 6.35 10.71
C ASP A 233 -35.04 7.52 11.40
N ILE A 234 -35.45 7.87 12.62
CA ILE A 234 -34.80 8.90 13.42
C ILE A 234 -33.37 8.45 13.80
N GLU A 235 -33.20 7.18 14.19
CA GLU A 235 -31.90 6.65 14.56
C GLU A 235 -30.95 6.58 13.35
N LYS A 236 -31.42 6.17 12.16
CA LYS A 236 -30.65 6.22 10.89
C LYS A 236 -30.18 7.64 10.58
N CYS A 237 -31.07 8.63 10.68
CA CYS A 237 -30.71 10.04 10.48
C CYS A 237 -29.65 10.51 11.48
N ASN A 238 -29.75 10.12 12.75
CA ASN A 238 -28.78 10.53 13.76
C ASN A 238 -27.43 9.84 13.56
N ARG A 239 -27.42 8.59 13.13
CA ARG A 239 -26.21 7.83 12.86
C ARG A 239 -25.42 8.42 11.70
N ILE A 240 -26.06 8.69 10.58
CA ILE A 240 -25.38 9.24 9.41
C ILE A 240 -24.84 10.65 9.69
N ARG A 241 -25.58 11.49 10.44
CA ARG A 241 -25.08 12.81 10.87
C ARG A 241 -23.84 12.68 11.74
N ARG A 242 -23.82 11.74 12.70
CA ARG A 242 -22.63 11.50 13.56
C ARG A 242 -21.44 11.07 12.73
N ASN A 243 -21.62 10.15 11.78
CA ASN A 243 -20.53 9.66 10.92
C ASN A 243 -19.94 10.77 10.04
N VAL A 244 -20.79 11.61 9.45
CA VAL A 244 -20.32 12.77 8.66
C VAL A 244 -19.60 13.80 9.55
N ALA A 245 -20.18 14.15 10.69
CA ALA A 245 -19.56 15.07 11.64
C ALA A 245 -18.22 14.56 12.18
N ASP A 246 -18.09 13.24 12.35
CA ASP A 246 -16.83 12.64 12.79
C ASP A 246 -15.75 12.73 11.71
N MET A 247 -16.06 12.43 10.44
CA MET A 247 -15.14 12.63 9.31
C MET A 247 -14.69 14.11 9.19
N GLU A 248 -15.60 15.07 9.33
CA GLU A 248 -15.26 16.49 9.28
C GLU A 248 -14.39 16.94 10.48
N ARG A 249 -14.65 16.41 11.65
CA ARG A 249 -13.91 16.71 12.87
C ARG A 249 -12.49 16.13 12.85
N THR A 250 -12.34 14.90 12.36
CA THR A 250 -11.04 14.21 12.30
C THR A 250 -10.23 14.60 11.08
N GLY A 251 -10.88 15.06 10.00
CA GLY A 251 -10.25 15.27 8.70
C GLY A 251 -9.87 13.96 7.98
N ASP A 252 -10.32 12.81 8.51
CA ASP A 252 -10.10 11.51 7.87
C ASP A 252 -11.19 11.19 6.86
N TYR A 253 -10.88 11.43 5.59
CA TYR A 253 -11.76 11.16 4.44
C TYR A 253 -11.42 9.86 3.72
N SER A 254 -10.59 8.98 4.30
CA SER A 254 -10.17 7.73 3.69
C SER A 254 -11.33 6.83 3.29
N LYS A 255 -12.42 6.83 4.09
CA LYS A 255 -13.65 6.07 3.84
C LYS A 255 -14.60 6.73 2.81
N ALA A 256 -14.26 7.90 2.31
CA ALA A 256 -15.01 8.66 1.32
C ALA A 256 -14.10 9.19 0.20
N LEU A 257 -12.91 8.60 0.02
CA LEU A 257 -11.85 9.08 -0.86
C LEU A 257 -12.36 9.39 -2.27
N ARG A 258 -13.27 8.56 -2.81
CA ARG A 258 -13.91 8.76 -4.12
C ARG A 258 -14.69 10.07 -4.25
N MET A 259 -15.25 10.57 -3.15
CA MET A 259 -16.00 11.84 -3.15
C MET A 259 -15.07 13.05 -3.17
N PHE A 260 -13.86 12.89 -2.65
CA PHE A 260 -12.90 13.99 -2.43
C PHE A 260 -11.85 14.06 -3.53
N ALA A 261 -11.18 12.93 -3.82
CA ALA A 261 -10.08 12.89 -4.76
C ALA A 261 -10.54 13.16 -6.20
N GLU A 262 -9.77 14.00 -6.89
CA GLU A 262 -9.99 14.32 -8.31
C GLU A 262 -9.63 13.12 -9.20
N GLU A 263 -8.53 12.44 -8.86
CA GLU A 263 -8.05 11.28 -9.58
C GLU A 263 -7.75 10.14 -8.59
N LEU A 264 -8.22 8.94 -8.95
CA LEU A 264 -7.91 7.69 -8.26
C LEU A 264 -7.42 6.66 -9.27
N THR A 265 -6.57 5.78 -8.81
CA THR A 265 -5.94 4.76 -9.63
C THR A 265 -5.90 3.42 -8.91
N GLY A 266 -5.62 2.32 -9.62
CA GLY A 266 -5.39 1.02 -9.01
C GLY A 266 -3.91 0.77 -8.71
N PHE A 267 -3.63 -0.13 -7.79
CA PHE A 267 -2.26 -0.47 -7.35
C PHE A 267 -1.32 -0.84 -8.50
N LEU A 268 -1.82 -1.52 -9.55
CA LEU A 268 -1.01 -1.92 -10.70
C LEU A 268 -0.48 -0.75 -11.53
N SER A 269 -1.05 0.44 -11.41
CA SER A 269 -0.56 1.64 -12.09
C SER A 269 0.75 2.18 -11.49
N TYR A 270 1.07 1.78 -10.26
CA TYR A 270 2.33 2.15 -9.59
C TYR A 270 3.56 1.50 -10.22
N PHE A 271 3.38 0.55 -11.12
CA PHE A 271 4.46 -0.20 -11.75
C PHE A 271 4.60 0.18 -13.23
N PRO A 272 5.79 0.69 -13.66
CA PRO A 272 6.05 1.02 -15.06
C PRO A 272 5.91 -0.21 -15.96
N LYS A 273 5.35 -0.01 -17.14
CA LYS A 273 5.02 -1.10 -18.06
C LYS A 273 6.27 -1.82 -18.59
N GLU A 274 7.29 -1.04 -18.90
CA GLU A 274 8.50 -1.49 -19.60
C GLU A 274 9.40 -2.32 -18.68
N ASP A 275 9.47 -1.96 -17.40
CA ASP A 275 10.44 -2.48 -16.43
C ASP A 275 9.82 -3.46 -15.42
N THR A 276 8.54 -3.83 -15.62
CA THR A 276 7.83 -4.70 -14.67
C THR A 276 7.39 -6.00 -15.31
N LEU A 277 7.63 -7.11 -14.61
CA LEU A 277 7.02 -8.41 -14.87
C LEU A 277 5.91 -8.67 -13.84
N PHE A 278 4.70 -8.81 -14.32
CA PHE A 278 3.56 -9.23 -13.48
C PHE A 278 3.47 -10.74 -13.45
N VAL A 279 3.33 -11.31 -12.25
CA VAL A 279 3.17 -12.75 -12.07
C VAL A 279 1.83 -13.00 -11.39
N LEU A 280 0.93 -13.73 -12.07
CA LEU A 280 -0.37 -14.13 -11.55
C LEU A 280 -0.30 -15.60 -11.15
N ASP A 281 -0.45 -15.87 -9.86
CA ASP A 281 -0.42 -17.20 -9.30
C ASP A 281 -1.83 -17.78 -9.23
N GLU A 282 -2.08 -18.89 -9.92
CA GLU A 282 -3.37 -19.55 -10.03
C GLU A 282 -4.50 -18.62 -10.49
N PRO A 283 -4.52 -18.14 -11.75
CA PRO A 283 -5.46 -17.11 -12.22
C PRO A 283 -6.94 -17.44 -11.99
N ASN A 284 -7.34 -18.73 -12.04
CA ASN A 284 -8.72 -19.13 -11.72
C ASN A 284 -9.09 -18.78 -10.27
N ARG A 285 -8.18 -19.04 -9.32
CA ARG A 285 -8.40 -18.72 -7.92
C ARG A 285 -8.45 -17.21 -7.69
N LEU A 286 -7.70 -16.42 -8.47
CA LEU A 286 -7.78 -14.97 -8.42
C LEU A 286 -9.16 -14.49 -8.85
N ASN A 287 -9.73 -15.06 -9.92
CA ASN A 287 -11.09 -14.75 -10.38
C ASN A 287 -12.13 -15.09 -9.31
N GLU A 288 -12.12 -16.33 -8.82
CA GLU A 288 -13.05 -16.80 -7.78
C GLU A 288 -12.98 -15.92 -6.53
N ARG A 289 -11.77 -15.59 -6.08
CA ARG A 289 -11.58 -14.73 -4.91
C ARG A 289 -12.14 -13.33 -5.15
N MET A 290 -11.88 -12.74 -6.31
CA MET A 290 -12.37 -11.39 -6.63
C MET A 290 -13.88 -11.32 -6.76
N GLU A 291 -14.51 -12.34 -7.37
CA GLU A 291 -15.98 -12.44 -7.44
C GLU A 291 -16.59 -12.50 -6.03
N LEU A 292 -15.98 -13.28 -5.13
CA LEU A 292 -16.41 -13.37 -3.74
C LEU A 292 -16.29 -12.01 -3.03
N ILE A 293 -15.15 -11.33 -3.17
CA ILE A 293 -14.93 -10.00 -2.56
C ILE A 293 -15.98 -9.00 -3.06
N LEU A 294 -16.20 -8.95 -4.37
CA LEU A 294 -17.18 -8.03 -4.96
C LEU A 294 -18.59 -8.32 -4.44
N TYR A 295 -18.97 -9.58 -4.33
CA TYR A 295 -20.26 -9.98 -3.77
C TYR A 295 -20.40 -9.55 -2.30
N GLU A 296 -19.44 -9.92 -1.46
CA GLU A 296 -19.42 -9.58 -0.02
C GLU A 296 -19.41 -8.06 0.19
N TYR A 297 -18.59 -7.35 -0.58
CA TYR A 297 -18.51 -5.89 -0.55
C TYR A 297 -19.84 -5.24 -0.91
N THR A 298 -20.47 -5.66 -2.02
CA THR A 298 -21.74 -5.11 -2.50
C THR A 298 -22.84 -5.30 -1.46
N GLU A 299 -22.98 -6.51 -0.89
CA GLU A 299 -23.96 -6.80 0.15
C GLU A 299 -23.67 -6.00 1.45
N SER A 300 -22.40 -5.87 1.83
CA SER A 300 -22.01 -5.06 3.00
C SER A 300 -22.35 -3.58 2.80
N MET A 301 -22.01 -3.01 1.64
CA MET A 301 -22.30 -1.60 1.33
C MET A 301 -23.80 -1.32 1.26
N LYS A 302 -24.58 -2.21 0.64
CA LYS A 302 -26.04 -2.12 0.61
C LYS A 302 -26.63 -2.09 2.03
N ASN A 303 -26.28 -3.04 2.88
CA ASN A 303 -26.75 -3.11 4.26
C ASN A 303 -26.38 -1.85 5.07
N ARG A 304 -25.18 -1.33 4.86
CA ARG A 304 -24.71 -0.10 5.53
C ARG A 304 -25.44 1.14 5.05
N LEU A 305 -25.68 1.25 3.75
CA LEU A 305 -26.44 2.34 3.16
C LEU A 305 -27.89 2.35 3.70
N GLU A 306 -28.57 1.20 3.67
CA GLU A 306 -29.92 1.04 4.20
C GLU A 306 -30.00 1.30 5.71
N GLY A 307 -28.94 0.95 6.44
CA GLY A 307 -28.82 1.20 7.88
C GLY A 307 -28.43 2.62 8.26
N GLY A 308 -28.14 3.53 7.28
CA GLY A 308 -27.68 4.89 7.55
C GLY A 308 -26.28 4.97 8.16
N TYR A 309 -25.40 4.00 7.84
CA TYR A 309 -24.00 4.01 8.28
C TYR A 309 -23.07 4.74 7.33
N ILE A 310 -23.40 4.78 6.04
CA ILE A 310 -22.60 5.41 4.99
C ILE A 310 -23.50 6.21 4.04
N LEU A 311 -22.88 7.10 3.28
CA LEU A 311 -23.49 7.83 2.17
C LEU A 311 -23.32 7.08 0.85
N PRO A 312 -24.14 7.34 -0.18
CA PRO A 312 -24.02 6.70 -1.49
C PRO A 312 -22.62 6.80 -2.11
N GLY A 313 -21.99 7.97 -2.06
CA GLY A 313 -20.65 8.19 -2.60
C GLY A 313 -19.53 7.41 -1.89
N GLN A 314 -19.82 6.74 -0.78
CA GLN A 314 -18.88 5.86 -0.06
C GLN A 314 -18.99 4.39 -0.50
N THR A 315 -19.87 4.05 -1.44
CA THR A 315 -20.10 2.67 -1.86
C THR A 315 -19.19 2.19 -2.99
N ASP A 316 -18.50 3.09 -3.70
CA ASP A 316 -17.64 2.78 -4.85
C ASP A 316 -16.17 3.00 -4.47
N MET A 317 -15.62 2.09 -3.65
CA MET A 317 -14.28 2.22 -3.08
C MET A 317 -13.30 1.14 -3.55
N ILE A 318 -13.73 0.23 -4.44
CA ILE A 318 -12.88 -0.85 -4.95
C ILE A 318 -13.00 -1.01 -6.48
N HIS A 319 -11.91 -1.49 -7.08
CA HIS A 319 -11.89 -1.92 -8.48
C HIS A 319 -12.48 -3.32 -8.65
N GLY A 320 -13.25 -3.53 -9.73
CA GLY A 320 -13.63 -4.87 -10.15
C GLY A 320 -12.50 -5.59 -10.89
N ILE A 321 -12.65 -6.93 -11.04
CA ILE A 321 -11.65 -7.78 -11.70
C ILE A 321 -11.37 -7.34 -13.15
N GLU A 322 -12.36 -6.82 -13.86
CA GLU A 322 -12.19 -6.32 -15.23
C GLU A 322 -11.22 -5.15 -15.29
N SER A 323 -11.29 -4.21 -14.33
CA SER A 323 -10.36 -3.08 -14.24
C SER A 323 -8.94 -3.54 -13.98
N ILE A 324 -8.76 -4.59 -13.17
CA ILE A 324 -7.45 -5.18 -12.88
C ILE A 324 -6.87 -5.81 -14.15
N TYR A 325 -7.67 -6.57 -14.91
CA TYR A 325 -7.21 -7.19 -16.16
C TYR A 325 -6.91 -6.17 -17.25
N VAL A 326 -7.74 -5.13 -17.38
CA VAL A 326 -7.44 -3.99 -18.28
C VAL A 326 -6.10 -3.34 -17.89
N GLY A 327 -5.85 -3.20 -16.59
CA GLY A 327 -4.56 -2.72 -16.08
C GLY A 327 -3.36 -3.59 -16.43
N LEU A 328 -3.56 -4.90 -16.69
CA LEU A 328 -2.54 -5.87 -17.10
C LEU A 328 -2.41 -6.00 -18.62
N GLU A 329 -3.40 -5.55 -19.40
CA GLU A 329 -3.29 -5.53 -20.85
C GLU A 329 -2.03 -4.79 -21.30
N LYS A 330 -1.36 -5.33 -22.30
CA LYS A 330 -0.11 -4.75 -22.85
C LYS A 330 1.07 -4.69 -21.85
N LYS A 331 0.95 -5.33 -20.66
CA LYS A 331 2.05 -5.49 -19.71
C LYS A 331 2.65 -6.89 -19.83
N ARG A 332 3.94 -7.03 -19.51
CA ARG A 332 4.57 -8.35 -19.46
C ARG A 332 4.00 -9.13 -18.29
N THR A 333 3.26 -10.19 -18.59
CA THR A 333 2.53 -10.97 -17.59
C THR A 333 2.86 -12.45 -17.72
N LEU A 334 3.23 -13.09 -16.61
CA LEU A 334 3.43 -14.52 -16.46
C LEU A 334 2.26 -15.10 -15.67
N LEU A 335 1.61 -16.12 -16.22
CA LEU A 335 0.54 -16.86 -15.56
C LEU A 335 1.14 -18.19 -15.04
N LEU A 336 1.05 -18.43 -13.75
CA LEU A 336 1.47 -19.69 -13.12
C LEU A 336 0.24 -20.49 -12.74
N SER A 337 0.17 -21.76 -13.16
CA SER A 337 -0.91 -22.67 -12.78
C SER A 337 -0.39 -24.08 -12.60
N ALA A 338 -0.81 -24.76 -11.54
CA ALA A 338 -0.47 -26.16 -11.30
C ALA A 338 -1.22 -27.11 -12.24
N LEU A 339 -2.36 -26.70 -12.78
CA LEU A 339 -3.17 -27.44 -13.75
C LEU A 339 -3.13 -26.76 -15.11
N ASP A 340 -3.43 -27.54 -16.16
CA ASP A 340 -3.58 -26.98 -17.50
C ASP A 340 -4.65 -25.87 -17.49
N TYR A 341 -4.23 -24.64 -17.78
CA TYR A 341 -5.06 -23.44 -17.77
C TYR A 341 -5.11 -22.81 -19.16
N LYS A 342 -6.30 -22.54 -19.64
CA LYS A 342 -6.54 -21.76 -20.86
C LYS A 342 -7.11 -20.41 -20.46
N PRO A 343 -6.32 -19.32 -20.49
CA PRO A 343 -6.83 -18.01 -20.15
C PRO A 343 -7.81 -17.52 -21.20
N GLU A 344 -9.00 -17.11 -20.77
CA GLU A 344 -10.00 -16.52 -21.66
C GLU A 344 -9.73 -15.03 -21.91
N LYS A 345 -9.10 -14.36 -20.95
CA LYS A 345 -8.89 -12.89 -20.94
C LYS A 345 -7.50 -12.44 -21.39
N PHE A 346 -6.55 -13.36 -21.59
CA PHE A 346 -5.19 -13.04 -22.00
C PHE A 346 -4.86 -13.71 -23.33
N ALA A 347 -4.26 -12.94 -24.26
CA ALA A 347 -3.62 -13.51 -25.42
C ALA A 347 -2.27 -14.11 -25.00
N VAL A 348 -2.16 -15.44 -24.97
CA VAL A 348 -0.94 -16.14 -24.58
C VAL A 348 0.02 -16.19 -25.73
N ALA A 349 1.23 -15.68 -25.53
CA ALA A 349 2.32 -15.71 -26.53
C ALA A 349 3.03 -17.06 -26.53
N GLU A 350 3.22 -17.68 -25.37
CA GLU A 350 3.98 -18.92 -25.23
C GLU A 350 3.46 -19.74 -24.04
N TYR A 351 3.48 -21.07 -24.17
CA TYR A 351 3.18 -22.02 -23.10
C TYR A 351 4.45 -22.79 -22.75
N VAL A 352 4.84 -22.77 -21.47
CA VAL A 352 5.94 -23.54 -20.95
C VAL A 352 5.41 -24.55 -19.93
N ARG A 353 5.62 -25.82 -20.19
CA ARG A 353 5.27 -26.89 -19.25
C ARG A 353 6.51 -27.29 -18.45
N ILE A 354 6.38 -27.24 -17.12
CA ILE A 354 7.42 -27.70 -16.19
C ILE A 354 6.89 -28.94 -15.48
N ASP A 355 7.48 -30.10 -15.80
CA ASP A 355 7.13 -31.35 -15.13
C ASP A 355 7.81 -31.40 -13.77
N THR A 356 7.02 -31.32 -12.70
CA THR A 356 7.48 -31.41 -11.31
C THR A 356 6.91 -32.62 -10.63
N ARG A 357 7.67 -33.19 -9.68
CA ARG A 357 7.20 -34.26 -8.82
C ARG A 357 7.56 -33.92 -7.38
N SER A 358 6.61 -34.11 -6.48
CA SER A 358 6.87 -34.01 -5.06
C SER A 358 7.85 -35.10 -4.62
N ILE A 359 8.81 -34.72 -3.80
CA ILE A 359 9.68 -35.69 -3.11
C ILE A 359 8.94 -36.11 -1.83
N SER A 360 8.92 -37.41 -1.55
CA SER A 360 8.37 -37.89 -0.29
C SER A 360 9.17 -37.35 0.89
N PRO A 361 8.52 -36.92 1.97
CA PRO A 361 9.22 -36.39 3.14
C PRO A 361 10.08 -37.49 3.76
N TYR A 362 11.32 -37.18 4.07
CA TYR A 362 12.28 -38.15 4.64
C TYR A 362 12.12 -38.37 6.14
N HIS A 363 11.24 -37.66 6.83
CA HIS A 363 10.93 -37.78 8.27
C HIS A 363 12.18 -37.93 9.17
N ASN A 364 13.21 -37.12 8.92
CA ASN A 364 14.52 -37.14 9.58
C ASN A 364 15.35 -38.42 9.33
N SER A 365 15.03 -39.23 8.32
CA SER A 365 15.83 -40.38 7.95
C SER A 365 16.88 -39.99 6.91
N PHE A 366 18.12 -39.79 7.35
CA PHE A 366 19.27 -39.53 6.47
C PHE A 366 19.62 -40.70 5.58
N GLU A 367 19.29 -41.93 5.97
CA GLU A 367 19.54 -43.13 5.16
C GLU A 367 18.69 -43.12 3.89
N TYR A 368 17.39 -42.86 4.00
CA TYR A 368 16.51 -42.77 2.83
C TYR A 368 16.89 -41.60 1.92
N LEU A 369 17.25 -40.43 2.48
CA LEU A 369 17.76 -39.33 1.71
C LEU A 369 19.03 -39.70 0.93
N ALA A 370 20.00 -40.34 1.59
CA ALA A 370 21.26 -40.75 0.96
C ALA A 370 21.04 -41.74 -0.19
N ASP A 371 20.11 -42.68 -0.02
CA ASP A 371 19.82 -43.69 -1.05
C ASP A 371 19.08 -43.07 -2.23
N ASP A 372 18.14 -42.14 -2.01
CA ASP A 372 17.48 -41.41 -3.08
C ASP A 372 18.46 -40.50 -3.81
N LEU A 373 19.35 -39.80 -3.12
CA LEU A 373 20.40 -38.99 -3.76
C LEU A 373 21.31 -39.81 -4.65
N LYS A 374 21.71 -41.03 -4.21
CA LYS A 374 22.48 -41.97 -5.02
C LYS A 374 21.71 -42.42 -6.27
N LYS A 375 20.41 -42.71 -6.12
CA LYS A 375 19.51 -43.07 -7.22
C LYS A 375 19.35 -41.93 -8.23
N TYR A 376 19.10 -40.68 -7.77
CA TYR A 376 18.98 -39.50 -8.63
C TYR A 376 20.31 -39.26 -9.38
N LYS A 377 21.45 -39.33 -8.70
CA LYS A 377 22.76 -39.20 -9.33
C LYS A 377 22.99 -40.23 -10.44
N ARG A 378 22.62 -41.52 -10.20
CA ARG A 378 22.73 -42.58 -11.22
C ARG A 378 21.80 -42.34 -12.41
N SER A 379 20.66 -41.68 -12.18
CA SER A 379 19.70 -41.35 -13.21
C SER A 379 20.03 -40.02 -13.92
N GLY A 380 21.16 -39.37 -13.63
CA GLY A 380 21.64 -38.18 -14.29
C GLY A 380 21.05 -36.85 -13.74
N TYR A 381 20.33 -36.90 -12.63
CA TYR A 381 19.80 -35.68 -12.00
C TYR A 381 20.90 -34.94 -11.23
N LYS A 382 20.79 -33.59 -11.23
CA LYS A 382 21.55 -32.75 -10.32
C LYS A 382 20.71 -32.52 -9.07
N SER A 383 21.27 -32.77 -7.90
CA SER A 383 20.60 -32.55 -6.61
C SER A 383 21.14 -31.28 -5.98
N ILE A 384 20.23 -30.42 -5.51
CA ILE A 384 20.55 -29.24 -4.71
C ILE A 384 19.87 -29.47 -3.35
N LEU A 385 20.65 -29.40 -2.29
CA LEU A 385 20.16 -29.39 -0.91
C LEU A 385 20.11 -27.95 -0.43
N VAL A 386 18.95 -27.52 0.05
CA VAL A 386 18.69 -26.19 0.57
C VAL A 386 18.45 -26.28 2.07
#